data_eb20683f7ff1da6dbec2daddfe0e0d07
#
_entry.id   eb20683f7ff1da6dbec2daddfe0e0d07
#
_cell.length_a   1.000
_cell.length_b   1.000
_cell.length_c   1.000
_cell.angle_alpha   90.00
_cell.angle_beta   90.00
_cell.angle_gamma   90.00
#
_symmetry.space_group_name_H-M   'P 1'
#
loop_
_entity.id
_entity.type
_entity.pdbx_description
1 polymer ?
#
loop_
_entity_poly.entity_id
_entity_poly.type
_entity_poly.pdbx_seq_one_letter_code
_entity_poly.pdbx_strand_id
1 'polypeptide(L)'
;MKIGIVGAMAQEVEILKNLMAERTETRVASAVIFEGKINGKDVALLQSGIGKVAAAIGTTALLQLAKPDFVINTGSAGGVAKGLKVGDIVISDETRYHDADVTAFGYEKGQLPANPAAFLSDQKLADLAQEIAEKQGQSVKRGLICSGDSFINGEDKIAQIKADFPNVTGVEMEATAIAQVCYAFNVPFVVVRAISDGGDGEASMSFEEFLPLAAKQSSALVLGMIDRL
;
A
#
# COMPACT_ATOMS: atom_id res chain seq x y z
N MET A 1 2.66 20.30 -8.78
CA MET A 1 2.08 19.12 -8.13
C MET A 1 3.18 18.10 -7.95
N LYS A 2 3.39 17.63 -6.71
CA LYS A 2 4.39 16.61 -6.36
C LYS A 2 3.69 15.33 -5.92
N ILE A 3 4.09 14.20 -6.47
CA ILE A 3 3.50 12.88 -6.21
C ILE A 3 4.34 12.17 -5.15
N GLY A 4 3.74 11.82 -4.00
CA GLY A 4 4.35 10.94 -3.02
C GLY A 4 4.08 9.47 -3.38
N ILE A 5 5.10 8.64 -3.37
CA ILE A 5 4.96 7.20 -3.59
C ILE A 5 5.65 6.48 -2.44
N VAL A 6 4.99 5.48 -1.86
CA VAL A 6 5.53 4.70 -0.74
C VAL A 6 5.51 3.22 -1.09
N GLY A 7 6.69 2.59 -1.05
CA GLY A 7 6.86 1.14 -1.03
C GLY A 7 7.70 0.72 0.18
N ALA A 8 7.52 -0.49 0.66
CA ALA A 8 8.21 -0.97 1.85
C ALA A 8 9.62 -1.48 1.55
N MET A 9 9.76 -2.28 0.51
CA MET A 9 10.99 -3.01 0.17
C MET A 9 11.71 -2.42 -1.04
N ALA A 10 13.03 -2.66 -1.12
CA ALA A 10 13.83 -2.24 -2.27
C ALA A 10 13.25 -2.77 -3.59
N GLN A 11 12.83 -4.04 -3.61
CA GLN A 11 12.26 -4.69 -4.80
C GLN A 11 10.98 -4.01 -5.31
N GLU A 12 10.17 -3.47 -4.40
CA GLU A 12 8.90 -2.78 -4.75
C GLU A 12 9.13 -1.39 -5.35
N VAL A 13 10.22 -0.73 -4.97
CA VAL A 13 10.52 0.65 -5.42
C VAL A 13 11.57 0.73 -6.53
N GLU A 14 12.33 -0.33 -6.77
CA GLU A 14 13.49 -0.31 -7.66
C GLU A 14 13.15 0.11 -9.09
N ILE A 15 12.05 -0.39 -9.64
CA ILE A 15 11.62 -0.04 -11.00
C ILE A 15 11.37 1.46 -11.11
N LEU A 16 10.59 2.03 -10.18
CA LEU A 16 10.29 3.46 -10.17
C LEU A 16 11.55 4.29 -9.91
N LYS A 17 12.38 3.87 -8.94
CA LYS A 17 13.65 4.53 -8.62
C LYS A 17 14.59 4.63 -9.83
N ASN A 18 14.67 3.56 -10.64
CA ASN A 18 15.55 3.52 -11.80
C ASN A 18 15.04 4.39 -12.97
N LEU A 19 13.76 4.73 -13.00
CA LEU A 19 13.17 5.63 -13.98
C LEU A 19 13.26 7.12 -13.57
N MET A 20 13.65 7.41 -12.34
CA MET A 20 13.75 8.79 -11.86
C MET A 20 14.96 9.52 -12.48
N ALA A 21 14.68 10.63 -13.16
CA ALA A 21 15.67 11.62 -13.58
C ALA A 21 15.93 12.64 -12.45
N GLU A 22 17.10 13.27 -12.47
CA GLU A 22 17.51 14.33 -11.51
C GLU A 22 17.39 13.86 -10.04
N ARG A 23 17.64 12.58 -9.79
CA ARG A 23 17.38 11.96 -8.49
C ARG A 23 18.36 12.40 -7.41
N THR A 24 17.81 12.82 -6.27
CA THR A 24 18.53 13.01 -5.00
C THR A 24 18.06 11.95 -3.99
N GLU A 25 18.87 11.71 -2.95
CA GLU A 25 18.59 10.74 -1.90
C GLU A 25 18.73 11.39 -0.53
N THR A 26 17.73 11.21 0.32
CA THR A 26 17.73 11.64 1.73
C THR A 26 17.42 10.45 2.62
N ARG A 27 18.21 10.22 3.67
CA ARG A 27 17.98 9.16 4.64
C ARG A 27 17.45 9.74 5.94
N VAL A 28 16.38 9.14 6.45
CA VAL A 28 15.79 9.48 7.75
C VAL A 28 15.53 8.19 8.51
N ALA A 29 16.25 7.97 9.60
CA ALA A 29 16.25 6.71 10.33
C ALA A 29 16.54 5.53 9.38
N SER A 30 15.65 4.54 9.29
CA SER A 30 15.76 3.40 8.37
C SER A 30 15.17 3.68 6.97
N ALA A 31 14.48 4.80 6.79
CA ALA A 31 13.79 5.13 5.55
C ALA A 31 14.72 5.86 4.56
N VAL A 32 14.47 5.67 3.27
CA VAL A 32 15.17 6.35 2.18
C VAL A 32 14.15 7.05 1.28
N ILE A 33 14.31 8.37 1.11
CA ILE A 33 13.47 9.20 0.23
C ILE A 33 14.29 9.57 -1.00
N PHE A 34 13.76 9.27 -2.18
CA PHE A 34 14.31 9.67 -3.47
C PHE A 34 13.41 10.78 -4.04
N GLU A 35 13.97 11.95 -4.31
CA GLU A 35 13.25 13.02 -4.99
C GLU A 35 13.82 13.22 -6.39
N GLY A 36 12.95 13.42 -7.38
CA GLY A 36 13.34 13.59 -8.78
C GLY A 36 12.12 13.64 -9.69
N LYS A 37 12.30 13.27 -10.95
CA LYS A 37 11.21 13.31 -11.95
C LYS A 37 11.00 11.96 -12.60
N ILE A 38 9.74 11.58 -12.77
CA ILE A 38 9.31 10.48 -13.64
C ILE A 38 8.41 11.08 -14.71
N ASN A 39 8.73 10.88 -15.99
CA ASN A 39 7.99 11.41 -17.14
C ASN A 39 7.69 12.92 -17.01
N GLY A 40 8.66 13.69 -16.48
CA GLY A 40 8.57 15.14 -16.28
C GLY A 40 7.75 15.60 -15.06
N LYS A 41 7.14 14.68 -14.32
CA LYS A 41 6.39 14.98 -13.09
C LYS A 41 7.30 14.92 -11.87
N ASP A 42 7.13 15.82 -10.90
CA ASP A 42 7.85 15.80 -9.64
C ASP A 42 7.38 14.64 -8.76
N VAL A 43 8.30 13.76 -8.39
CA VAL A 43 8.03 12.56 -7.59
C VAL A 43 8.95 12.51 -6.37
N ALA A 44 8.35 12.17 -5.23
CA ALA A 44 9.07 11.78 -4.02
C ALA A 44 8.74 10.32 -3.71
N LEU A 45 9.70 9.42 -3.91
CA LEU A 45 9.58 7.98 -3.72
C LEU A 45 10.22 7.60 -2.40
N LEU A 46 9.44 6.96 -1.51
CA LEU A 46 9.89 6.48 -0.22
C LEU A 46 10.07 4.95 -0.25
N GLN A 47 11.22 4.49 0.18
CA GLN A 47 11.42 3.14 0.68
C GLN A 47 11.35 3.17 2.20
N SER A 48 10.24 2.71 2.77
CA SER A 48 9.94 2.88 4.20
C SER A 48 10.59 1.83 5.11
N GLY A 49 10.78 0.61 4.61
CA GLY A 49 10.98 -0.59 5.41
C GLY A 49 9.64 -1.27 5.74
N ILE A 50 9.70 -2.50 6.25
CA ILE A 50 8.54 -3.36 6.50
C ILE A 50 7.94 -3.07 7.88
N GLY A 51 6.61 -3.15 7.96
CA GLY A 51 5.85 -3.05 9.19
C GLY A 51 5.37 -1.64 9.53
N LYS A 52 4.40 -1.57 10.45
CA LYS A 52 3.65 -0.35 10.76
C LYS A 52 4.54 0.81 11.24
N VAL A 53 5.49 0.52 12.11
CA VAL A 53 6.37 1.58 12.68
C VAL A 53 7.31 2.13 11.62
N ALA A 54 7.94 1.28 10.80
CA ALA A 54 8.81 1.72 9.71
C ALA A 54 8.03 2.56 8.69
N ALA A 55 6.84 2.09 8.30
CA ALA A 55 5.95 2.80 7.40
C ALA A 55 5.55 4.18 7.95
N ALA A 56 5.18 4.27 9.24
CA ALA A 56 4.80 5.53 9.87
C ALA A 56 5.97 6.53 9.96
N ILE A 57 7.17 6.08 10.37
CA ILE A 57 8.37 6.92 10.42
C ILE A 57 8.70 7.48 9.04
N GLY A 58 8.77 6.60 8.04
CA GLY A 58 9.11 6.99 6.67
C GLY A 58 8.09 7.94 6.06
N THR A 59 6.79 7.64 6.20
CA THR A 59 5.72 8.48 5.66
C THR A 59 5.70 9.84 6.33
N THR A 60 5.89 9.92 7.65
CA THR A 60 6.02 11.21 8.36
C THR A 60 7.17 12.04 7.79
N ALA A 61 8.34 11.43 7.61
CA ALA A 61 9.50 12.10 7.01
C ALA A 61 9.20 12.57 5.57
N LEU A 62 8.57 11.72 4.75
CA LEU A 62 8.16 12.07 3.38
C LEU A 62 7.25 13.31 3.37
N LEU A 63 6.20 13.31 4.20
CA LEU A 63 5.23 14.41 4.24
C LEU A 63 5.84 15.72 4.75
N GLN A 64 6.78 15.65 5.70
CA GLN A 64 7.44 16.84 6.24
C GLN A 64 8.50 17.41 5.31
N LEU A 65 9.31 16.58 4.66
CA LEU A 65 10.46 17.01 3.87
C LEU A 65 10.08 17.28 2.41
N ALA A 66 9.41 16.34 1.76
CA ALA A 66 9.07 16.44 0.34
C ALA A 66 7.73 17.13 0.09
N LYS A 67 6.80 17.13 1.07
CA LYS A 67 5.50 17.80 1.00
C LYS A 67 4.71 17.46 -0.26
N PRO A 68 4.46 16.17 -0.55
CA PRO A 68 3.67 15.79 -1.71
C PRO A 68 2.22 16.22 -1.57
N ASP A 69 1.54 16.47 -2.69
CA ASP A 69 0.13 16.84 -2.72
C ASP A 69 -0.79 15.67 -2.38
N PHE A 70 -0.35 14.44 -2.62
CA PHE A 70 -1.04 13.18 -2.28
C PHE A 70 -0.03 12.03 -2.25
N VAL A 71 -0.46 10.87 -1.73
CA VAL A 71 0.37 9.68 -1.58
C VAL A 71 -0.26 8.48 -2.28
N ILE A 72 0.55 7.76 -3.06
CA ILE A 72 0.24 6.43 -3.61
C ILE A 72 1.09 5.42 -2.85
N ASN A 73 0.47 4.53 -2.07
CA ASN A 73 1.16 3.39 -1.50
C ASN A 73 1.09 2.22 -2.48
N THR A 74 2.25 1.67 -2.83
CA THR A 74 2.39 0.58 -3.80
C THR A 74 3.15 -0.60 -3.19
N GLY A 75 3.01 -1.78 -3.77
CA GLY A 75 3.71 -2.98 -3.35
C GLY A 75 2.90 -4.25 -3.55
N SER A 76 3.26 -5.29 -2.80
CA SER A 76 2.63 -6.60 -2.80
C SER A 76 1.60 -6.77 -1.68
N ALA A 77 0.70 -7.74 -1.81
CA ALA A 77 -0.26 -8.14 -0.78
C ALA A 77 -0.65 -9.61 -0.93
N GLY A 78 -1.01 -10.24 0.18
CA GLY A 78 -1.71 -11.52 0.19
C GLY A 78 -3.17 -11.35 -0.21
N GLY A 79 -3.63 -12.13 -1.19
CA GLY A 79 -5.02 -12.09 -1.68
C GLY A 79 -5.96 -12.85 -0.76
N VAL A 80 -7.01 -12.17 -0.28
CA VAL A 80 -8.00 -12.77 0.66
C VAL A 80 -9.36 -12.96 0.01
N ALA A 81 -9.77 -12.05 -0.85
CA ALA A 81 -11.06 -12.12 -1.51
C ALA A 81 -11.11 -13.27 -2.53
N LYS A 82 -12.28 -13.92 -2.60
CA LYS A 82 -12.49 -15.03 -3.55
C LYS A 82 -12.24 -14.58 -5.00
N GLY A 83 -11.51 -15.41 -5.72
CA GLY A 83 -11.25 -15.25 -7.17
C GLY A 83 -10.01 -14.43 -7.50
N LEU A 84 -9.33 -13.83 -6.52
CA LEU A 84 -8.04 -13.18 -6.73
C LEU A 84 -6.95 -14.21 -7.06
N LYS A 85 -6.07 -13.82 -7.97
CA LYS A 85 -4.91 -14.60 -8.41
C LYS A 85 -3.64 -13.77 -8.26
N VAL A 86 -2.50 -14.44 -8.20
CA VAL A 86 -1.19 -13.79 -8.27
C VAL A 86 -1.11 -12.90 -9.51
N GLY A 87 -0.67 -11.66 -9.32
CA GLY A 87 -0.60 -10.63 -10.35
C GLY A 87 -1.85 -9.75 -10.48
N ASP A 88 -3.01 -10.13 -9.89
CA ASP A 88 -4.18 -9.26 -9.86
C ASP A 88 -3.91 -8.02 -9.00
N ILE A 89 -4.58 -6.92 -9.30
CA ILE A 89 -4.47 -5.65 -8.58
C ILE A 89 -5.59 -5.52 -7.55
N VAL A 90 -5.23 -5.09 -6.36
CA VAL A 90 -6.18 -4.63 -5.33
C VAL A 90 -5.98 -3.14 -5.10
N ILE A 91 -7.09 -2.38 -5.16
CA ILE A 91 -7.11 -0.94 -4.89
C ILE A 91 -7.97 -0.72 -3.62
N SER A 92 -7.45 0.04 -2.66
CA SER A 92 -8.20 0.30 -1.43
C SER A 92 -9.34 1.29 -1.65
N ASP A 93 -10.52 0.95 -1.15
CA ASP A 93 -11.55 1.93 -0.80
C ASP A 93 -11.32 2.43 0.62
N GLU A 94 -10.88 1.54 1.50
CA GLU A 94 -10.52 1.81 2.88
C GLU A 94 -9.40 0.89 3.37
N THR A 95 -8.72 1.31 4.44
CA THR A 95 -7.76 0.45 5.15
C THR A 95 -8.08 0.38 6.63
N ARG A 96 -7.80 -0.79 7.26
CA ARG A 96 -7.99 -1.06 8.69
C ARG A 96 -6.83 -1.89 9.25
N TYR A 97 -6.59 -1.80 10.54
CA TYR A 97 -5.69 -2.73 11.23
C TYR A 97 -6.40 -4.04 11.54
N HIS A 98 -5.84 -5.18 11.14
CA HIS A 98 -6.37 -6.48 11.56
C HIS A 98 -5.85 -6.93 12.92
N ASP A 99 -4.77 -6.32 13.42
CA ASP A 99 -4.07 -6.68 14.65
C ASP A 99 -4.29 -5.70 15.81
N ALA A 100 -5.12 -4.66 15.62
CA ALA A 100 -5.47 -3.73 16.68
C ALA A 100 -6.81 -4.14 17.33
N ASP A 101 -6.86 -4.19 18.64
CA ASP A 101 -8.05 -4.57 19.40
C ASP A 101 -8.17 -3.75 20.70
N VAL A 102 -9.11 -2.83 20.70
CA VAL A 102 -9.55 -2.08 21.89
C VAL A 102 -11.07 -2.15 22.05
N THR A 103 -11.67 -3.24 21.57
CA THR A 103 -13.12 -3.49 21.65
C THR A 103 -13.64 -3.53 23.10
N ALA A 104 -12.80 -3.90 24.06
CA ALA A 104 -13.12 -3.81 25.47
C ALA A 104 -13.53 -2.41 25.94
N PHE A 105 -13.17 -1.36 25.19
CA PHE A 105 -13.53 0.04 25.44
C PHE A 105 -14.63 0.55 24.48
N GLY A 106 -15.32 -0.33 23.75
CA GLY A 106 -16.42 0.02 22.87
C GLY A 106 -16.02 0.51 21.48
N TYR A 107 -14.74 0.36 21.08
CA TYR A 107 -14.28 0.66 19.73
C TYR A 107 -14.57 -0.51 18.78
N GLU A 108 -14.62 -0.23 17.47
CA GLU A 108 -14.68 -1.29 16.46
C GLU A 108 -13.37 -2.08 16.41
N LYS A 109 -13.43 -3.33 15.95
CA LYS A 109 -12.22 -4.13 15.68
C LYS A 109 -11.36 -3.40 14.65
N GLY A 110 -10.05 -3.30 14.92
CA GLY A 110 -9.11 -2.57 14.07
C GLY A 110 -9.05 -1.05 14.32
N GLN A 111 -9.95 -0.49 15.11
CA GLN A 111 -9.95 0.93 15.46
C GLN A 111 -9.01 1.19 16.64
N LEU A 112 -8.23 2.26 16.55
CA LEU A 112 -7.47 2.81 17.68
C LEU A 112 -8.16 4.05 18.25
N PRO A 113 -8.03 4.35 19.56
CA PRO A 113 -8.60 5.54 20.16
C PRO A 113 -8.20 6.82 19.42
N ALA A 114 -9.11 7.78 19.35
CA ALA A 114 -8.96 9.06 18.65
C ALA A 114 -8.74 8.96 17.13
N ASN A 115 -8.98 7.80 16.54
CA ASN A 115 -8.92 7.59 15.11
C ASN A 115 -10.26 7.07 14.55
N PRO A 116 -10.54 7.26 13.26
CA PRO A 116 -11.67 6.61 12.61
C PRO A 116 -11.50 5.08 12.62
N ALA A 117 -12.60 4.35 12.47
CA ALA A 117 -12.57 2.89 12.38
C ALA A 117 -11.87 2.42 11.10
N ALA A 118 -11.96 3.19 10.03
CA ALA A 118 -11.30 2.96 8.75
C ALA A 118 -10.70 4.27 8.22
N PHE A 119 -9.57 4.18 7.51
CA PHE A 119 -9.00 5.29 6.76
C PHE A 119 -9.43 5.15 5.30
N LEU A 120 -10.21 6.13 4.82
CA LEU A 120 -10.78 6.11 3.48
C LEU A 120 -9.79 6.62 2.44
N SER A 121 -9.65 5.91 1.33
CA SER A 121 -8.87 6.35 0.18
C SER A 121 -9.53 7.54 -0.50
N ASP A 122 -8.71 8.39 -1.14
CA ASP A 122 -9.21 9.42 -2.03
C ASP A 122 -9.87 8.76 -3.25
N GLN A 123 -11.17 9.03 -3.45
CA GLN A 123 -11.96 8.38 -4.50
C GLN A 123 -11.45 8.70 -5.91
N LYS A 124 -10.97 9.92 -6.15
CA LYS A 124 -10.46 10.31 -7.48
C LYS A 124 -9.19 9.55 -7.82
N LEU A 125 -8.31 9.35 -6.82
CA LEU A 125 -7.10 8.55 -7.01
C LEU A 125 -7.44 7.06 -7.18
N ALA A 126 -8.42 6.54 -6.44
CA ALA A 126 -8.84 5.15 -6.55
C ALA A 126 -9.54 4.88 -7.91
N ASP A 127 -10.39 5.79 -8.38
CA ASP A 127 -11.04 5.70 -9.69
C ASP A 127 -10.01 5.79 -10.84
N LEU A 128 -9.03 6.70 -10.72
CA LEU A 128 -7.93 6.79 -11.68
C LEU A 128 -7.11 5.49 -11.72
N ALA A 129 -6.76 4.95 -10.56
CA ALA A 129 -6.02 3.69 -10.46
C ALA A 129 -6.78 2.55 -11.14
N GLN A 130 -8.08 2.43 -10.90
CA GLN A 130 -8.94 1.42 -11.55
C GLN A 130 -8.97 1.61 -13.06
N GLU A 131 -9.24 2.82 -13.56
CA GLU A 131 -9.26 3.12 -14.99
C GLU A 131 -7.94 2.72 -15.68
N ILE A 132 -6.80 3.05 -15.06
CA ILE A 132 -5.48 2.72 -15.62
C ILE A 132 -5.24 1.21 -15.62
N ALA A 133 -5.53 0.52 -14.51
CA ALA A 133 -5.35 -0.93 -14.42
C ALA A 133 -6.19 -1.67 -15.47
N GLU A 134 -7.46 -1.28 -15.64
CA GLU A 134 -8.34 -1.86 -16.66
C GLU A 134 -7.81 -1.60 -18.09
N LYS A 135 -7.31 -0.39 -18.38
CA LYS A 135 -6.68 -0.06 -19.68
C LYS A 135 -5.41 -0.85 -19.93
N GLN A 136 -4.66 -1.20 -18.89
CA GLN A 136 -3.48 -2.05 -18.98
C GLN A 136 -3.82 -3.54 -19.08
N GLY A 137 -5.11 -3.89 -19.06
CA GLY A 137 -5.58 -5.29 -19.11
C GLY A 137 -5.33 -6.06 -17.82
N GLN A 138 -5.10 -5.35 -16.70
CA GLN A 138 -4.94 -5.96 -15.39
C GLN A 138 -6.31 -6.31 -14.78
N SER A 139 -6.40 -7.47 -14.13
CA SER A 139 -7.56 -7.81 -13.30
C SER A 139 -7.51 -6.96 -12.03
N VAL A 140 -8.62 -6.32 -11.70
CA VAL A 140 -8.69 -5.34 -10.61
C VAL A 140 -9.84 -5.68 -9.66
N LYS A 141 -9.59 -5.53 -8.36
CA LYS A 141 -10.62 -5.56 -7.32
C LYS A 141 -10.43 -4.40 -6.36
N ARG A 142 -11.53 -3.67 -6.08
CA ARG A 142 -11.54 -2.64 -5.03
C ARG A 142 -12.10 -3.21 -3.73
N GLY A 143 -11.67 -2.63 -2.60
CA GLY A 143 -12.24 -2.95 -1.30
C GLY A 143 -11.33 -2.65 -0.13
N LEU A 144 -11.57 -3.35 0.97
CA LEU A 144 -10.83 -3.22 2.22
C LEU A 144 -9.47 -3.92 2.13
N ILE A 145 -8.40 -3.18 2.44
CA ILE A 145 -7.06 -3.74 2.68
C ILE A 145 -6.80 -3.69 4.19
N CYS A 146 -6.41 -4.82 4.78
CA CYS A 146 -6.08 -4.89 6.20
C CYS A 146 -4.58 -5.01 6.43
N SER A 147 -4.07 -4.21 7.38
CA SER A 147 -2.64 -4.20 7.75
C SER A 147 -2.41 -4.71 9.16
N GLY A 148 -1.27 -5.35 9.38
CA GLY A 148 -0.79 -5.74 10.70
C GLY A 148 0.68 -6.13 10.69
N ASP A 149 1.36 -6.12 11.84
CA ASP A 149 2.76 -6.50 11.96
C ASP A 149 2.94 -8.03 11.98
N SER A 150 2.32 -8.69 10.99
CA SER A 150 2.40 -10.14 10.79
C SER A 150 2.32 -10.49 9.33
N PHE A 151 3.25 -11.29 8.83
CA PHE A 151 3.10 -11.97 7.57
C PHE A 151 2.03 -13.06 7.74
N ILE A 152 0.92 -12.94 7.00
CA ILE A 152 -0.20 -13.87 7.10
C ILE A 152 0.11 -15.11 6.28
N ASN A 153 0.39 -16.21 6.98
CA ASN A 153 0.70 -17.51 6.42
C ASN A 153 -0.07 -18.59 7.20
N GLY A 154 -1.14 -19.07 6.63
CA GLY A 154 -1.98 -20.12 7.20
C GLY A 154 -3.47 -19.81 7.12
N GLU A 155 -4.27 -20.85 6.81
CA GLU A 155 -5.72 -20.76 6.63
C GLU A 155 -6.45 -20.26 7.88
N ASP A 156 -5.98 -20.64 9.07
CA ASP A 156 -6.61 -20.23 10.35
C ASP A 156 -6.51 -18.70 10.54
N LYS A 157 -5.36 -18.10 10.20
CA LYS A 157 -5.17 -16.64 10.30
C LYS A 157 -6.07 -15.90 9.31
N ILE A 158 -6.14 -16.39 8.08
CA ILE A 158 -7.04 -15.84 7.04
C ILE A 158 -8.50 -15.98 7.48
N ALA A 159 -8.91 -17.13 8.02
CA ALA A 159 -10.27 -17.36 8.52
C ALA A 159 -10.62 -16.37 9.65
N GLN A 160 -9.70 -16.13 10.57
CA GLN A 160 -9.89 -15.15 11.65
C GLN A 160 -10.05 -13.72 11.10
N ILE A 161 -9.19 -13.31 10.17
CA ILE A 161 -9.28 -11.96 9.56
C ILE A 161 -10.59 -11.81 8.80
N LYS A 162 -11.05 -12.84 8.07
CA LYS A 162 -12.37 -12.84 7.39
C LYS A 162 -13.53 -12.76 8.35
N ALA A 163 -13.44 -13.39 9.52
CA ALA A 163 -14.47 -13.31 10.55
C ALA A 163 -14.58 -11.89 11.13
N ASP A 164 -13.44 -11.23 11.38
CA ASP A 164 -13.39 -9.87 11.91
C ASP A 164 -13.70 -8.82 10.82
N PHE A 165 -13.32 -9.09 9.56
CA PHE A 165 -13.47 -8.20 8.41
C PHE A 165 -14.03 -8.93 7.18
N PRO A 166 -15.35 -9.16 7.11
CA PRO A 166 -15.95 -9.98 6.06
C PRO A 166 -15.71 -9.50 4.62
N ASN A 167 -15.44 -8.19 4.44
CA ASN A 167 -15.21 -7.57 3.13
C ASN A 167 -13.72 -7.39 2.79
N VAL A 168 -12.80 -8.01 3.55
CA VAL A 168 -11.37 -7.89 3.29
C VAL A 168 -11.01 -8.46 1.92
N THR A 169 -10.25 -7.67 1.14
CA THR A 169 -9.76 -8.06 -0.19
C THR A 169 -8.31 -8.50 -0.16
N GLY A 170 -7.48 -7.84 0.63
CA GLY A 170 -6.06 -8.15 0.75
C GLY A 170 -5.50 -7.84 2.13
N VAL A 171 -4.37 -8.46 2.45
CA VAL A 171 -3.63 -8.26 3.70
C VAL A 171 -2.18 -7.93 3.42
N GLU A 172 -1.61 -7.04 4.20
CA GLU A 172 -0.21 -6.63 4.09
C GLU A 172 0.24 -5.98 5.42
N MET A 173 1.36 -5.25 5.46
CA MET A 173 1.95 -4.86 6.74
C MET A 173 2.14 -3.34 6.94
N GLU A 174 1.75 -2.46 6.00
CA GLU A 174 2.08 -1.02 6.03
C GLU A 174 0.92 -0.07 5.74
N ALA A 175 0.02 -0.43 4.83
CA ALA A 175 -0.93 0.49 4.21
C ALA A 175 -1.76 1.30 5.21
N THR A 176 -2.27 0.66 6.27
CA THR A 176 -3.07 1.36 7.27
C THR A 176 -2.24 2.34 8.10
N ALA A 177 -0.95 2.02 8.37
CA ALA A 177 -0.06 2.96 9.06
C ALA A 177 0.28 4.17 8.19
N ILE A 178 0.51 3.97 6.89
CA ILE A 178 0.67 5.05 5.90
C ILE A 178 -0.59 5.90 5.84
N ALA A 179 -1.75 5.27 5.72
CA ALA A 179 -3.06 5.93 5.68
C ALA A 179 -3.33 6.76 6.94
N GLN A 180 -3.02 6.23 8.12
CA GLN A 180 -3.16 6.95 9.39
C GLN A 180 -2.27 8.20 9.44
N VAL A 181 -1.02 8.11 8.97
CA VAL A 181 -0.13 9.28 8.87
C VAL A 181 -0.70 10.29 7.87
N CYS A 182 -1.12 9.86 6.68
CA CYS A 182 -1.74 10.73 5.68
C CYS A 182 -2.99 11.44 6.24
N TYR A 183 -3.85 10.70 6.96
CA TYR A 183 -5.01 11.24 7.65
C TYR A 183 -4.62 12.33 8.68
N ALA A 184 -3.62 12.06 9.51
CA ALA A 184 -3.15 13.01 10.53
C ALA A 184 -2.56 14.30 9.92
N PHE A 185 -1.98 14.22 8.72
CA PHE A 185 -1.44 15.35 7.96
C PHE A 185 -2.44 15.99 6.98
N ASN A 186 -3.67 15.46 6.87
CA ASN A 186 -4.68 15.85 5.87
C ASN A 186 -4.17 15.77 4.43
N VAL A 187 -3.40 14.75 4.11
CA VAL A 187 -2.89 14.47 2.76
C VAL A 187 -3.70 13.33 2.13
N PRO A 188 -4.30 13.51 0.95
CA PRO A 188 -5.01 12.45 0.25
C PRO A 188 -4.11 11.25 -0.04
N PHE A 189 -4.67 10.03 0.00
CA PHE A 189 -3.92 8.83 -0.32
C PHE A 189 -4.76 7.79 -1.06
N VAL A 190 -4.09 6.87 -1.72
CA VAL A 190 -4.65 5.61 -2.24
C VAL A 190 -3.63 4.48 -2.06
N VAL A 191 -4.13 3.27 -1.86
CA VAL A 191 -3.29 2.06 -1.82
C VAL A 191 -3.57 1.23 -3.06
N VAL A 192 -2.50 0.84 -3.76
CA VAL A 192 -2.54 -0.04 -4.93
C VAL A 192 -1.54 -1.17 -4.71
N ARG A 193 -2.02 -2.40 -4.67
CA ARG A 193 -1.20 -3.59 -4.40
C ARG A 193 -1.39 -4.63 -5.48
N ALA A 194 -0.33 -5.35 -5.83
CA ALA A 194 -0.44 -6.55 -6.64
C ALA A 194 -0.37 -7.80 -5.76
N ILE A 195 -1.20 -8.80 -6.07
CA ILE A 195 -1.24 -10.03 -5.30
C ILE A 195 0.02 -10.86 -5.56
N SER A 196 0.74 -11.19 -4.51
CA SER A 196 1.93 -12.06 -4.53
C SER A 196 1.65 -13.49 -4.06
N ASP A 197 0.61 -13.67 -3.23
CA ASP A 197 0.29 -14.95 -2.61
C ASP A 197 -1.18 -15.00 -2.16
N GLY A 198 -1.64 -16.18 -1.76
CA GLY A 198 -3.02 -16.39 -1.28
C GLY A 198 -3.21 -16.27 0.22
N GLY A 199 -2.15 -15.95 0.99
CA GLY A 199 -2.20 -15.95 2.46
C GLY A 199 -2.41 -17.33 3.08
N ASP A 200 -2.37 -18.40 2.29
CA ASP A 200 -2.53 -19.80 2.70
C ASP A 200 -1.22 -20.39 3.27
N GLY A 201 -1.20 -21.70 3.50
CA GLY A 201 -0.03 -22.39 4.06
C GLY A 201 1.24 -22.37 3.19
N GLU A 202 1.13 -21.99 1.92
CA GLU A 202 2.23 -21.87 0.96
C GLU A 202 2.59 -20.40 0.67
N ALA A 203 1.98 -19.45 1.36
CA ALA A 203 2.12 -18.01 1.09
C ALA A 203 3.58 -17.53 1.11
N SER A 204 4.44 -18.05 1.99
CA SER A 204 5.85 -17.64 2.05
C SER A 204 6.63 -18.04 0.79
N MET A 205 6.42 -19.24 0.27
CA MET A 205 7.06 -19.69 -0.97
C MET A 205 6.53 -18.92 -2.17
N SER A 206 5.20 -18.75 -2.24
CA SER A 206 4.55 -17.98 -3.30
C SER A 206 5.01 -16.53 -3.30
N PHE A 207 5.16 -15.92 -2.12
CA PHE A 207 5.64 -14.54 -1.97
C PHE A 207 7.05 -14.37 -2.57
N GLU A 208 8.01 -15.20 -2.20
CA GLU A 208 9.39 -15.10 -2.73
C GLU A 208 9.45 -15.30 -4.25
N GLU A 209 8.67 -16.25 -4.77
CA GLU A 209 8.62 -16.55 -6.21
C GLU A 209 7.96 -15.42 -7.02
N PHE A 210 6.85 -14.88 -6.52
CA PHE A 210 6.02 -13.96 -7.29
C PHE A 210 6.19 -12.47 -6.94
N LEU A 211 7.00 -12.14 -5.93
CA LEU A 211 7.32 -10.74 -5.59
C LEU A 211 7.81 -9.92 -6.80
N PRO A 212 8.69 -10.43 -7.69
CA PRO A 212 9.11 -9.67 -8.87
C PRO A 212 7.96 -9.37 -9.82
N LEU A 213 7.01 -10.30 -9.98
CA LEU A 213 5.82 -10.08 -10.79
C LEU A 213 4.91 -9.04 -10.15
N ALA A 214 4.64 -9.16 -8.85
CA ALA A 214 3.81 -8.20 -8.11
C ALA A 214 4.41 -6.79 -8.16
N ALA A 215 5.72 -6.65 -7.93
CA ALA A 215 6.43 -5.37 -8.03
C ALA A 215 6.34 -4.77 -9.45
N LYS A 216 6.43 -5.59 -10.49
CA LYS A 216 6.27 -5.14 -11.88
C LYS A 216 4.85 -4.66 -12.16
N GLN A 217 3.83 -5.40 -11.72
CA GLN A 217 2.42 -5.06 -11.96
C GLN A 217 2.02 -3.78 -11.21
N SER A 218 2.38 -3.67 -9.94
CA SER A 218 2.09 -2.46 -9.14
C SER A 218 2.83 -1.24 -9.67
N SER A 219 4.11 -1.38 -10.07
CA SER A 219 4.88 -0.28 -10.66
C SER A 219 4.31 0.17 -12.01
N ALA A 220 3.84 -0.76 -12.86
CA ALA A 220 3.22 -0.40 -14.14
C ALA A 220 1.94 0.42 -13.92
N LEU A 221 1.12 0.05 -12.93
CA LEU A 221 -0.05 0.83 -12.56
C LEU A 221 0.33 2.24 -12.09
N VAL A 222 1.30 2.35 -11.16
CA VAL A 222 1.75 3.65 -10.64
C VAL A 222 2.29 4.55 -11.76
N LEU A 223 3.07 3.99 -12.71
CA LEU A 223 3.57 4.74 -13.87
C LEU A 223 2.40 5.27 -14.72
N GLY A 224 1.40 4.43 -15.00
CA GLY A 224 0.20 4.87 -15.72
C GLY A 224 -0.59 5.96 -14.99
N MET A 225 -0.62 5.92 -13.65
CA MET A 225 -1.23 7.00 -12.84
C MET A 225 -0.41 8.29 -12.96
N ILE A 226 0.93 8.23 -12.85
CA ILE A 226 1.82 9.40 -13.00
C ILE A 226 1.60 10.09 -14.35
N ASP A 227 1.44 9.33 -15.42
CA ASP A 227 1.24 9.87 -16.77
C ASP A 227 -0.09 10.65 -16.93
N ARG A 228 -1.08 10.33 -16.11
CA ARG A 228 -2.42 10.94 -16.16
C ARG A 228 -2.63 12.08 -15.17
N LEU A 229 -1.78 12.17 -14.16
CA LEU A 229 -1.77 13.23 -13.15
C LEU A 229 -0.92 14.41 -13.61
#